data_586fdd2d5b3d4626823e10223d4d0fd4
#
_entry.id   586fdd2d5b3d4626823e10223d4d0fd4
#
_cell.length_a   1.000
_cell.length_b   1.000
_cell.length_c   1.000
_cell.angle_alpha   90.00
_cell.angle_beta   90.00
_cell.angle_gamma   90.00
#
_symmetry.space_group_name_H-M   'P 1'
#
loop_
_entity.id
_entity.type
_entity.pdbx_description
1 polymer ?
#
loop_
_entity_poly.entity_id
_entity_poly.type
_entity_poly.pdbx_seq_one_letter_code
_entity_poly.pdbx_strand_id
1 'polypeptide(L)'
;MDFFEAIIKNKRFNVFHPNSSLTKDQIQQMLACAQLAPSLSEIQNFAYILVTDKILKEQIAQKISNNKINIADAAVIIAVVVIIDENDDKNVIDAITASNQLILAATTLDLGSNFIVDFDESINQLLMVEGDLSVIGLIPIGETTDEGYQGLKRSISDLAFHNNIETKFSFDK
;
A
#
# COMPACT_ATOMS: atom_id res chain seq x y z
N MET A 1 -6.58 -12.93 14.32
CA MET A 1 -6.87 -13.16 12.90
C MET A 1 -5.76 -14.03 12.34
N ASP A 2 -6.10 -15.12 11.65
CA ASP A 2 -5.10 -15.94 10.98
C ASP A 2 -4.70 -15.34 9.61
N PHE A 3 -3.68 -15.93 8.98
CA PHE A 3 -3.15 -15.42 7.72
C PHE A 3 -4.19 -15.43 6.58
N PHE A 4 -4.94 -16.52 6.43
CA PHE A 4 -5.95 -16.63 5.36
C PHE A 4 -7.11 -15.67 5.58
N GLU A 5 -7.53 -15.51 6.84
CA GLU A 5 -8.55 -14.53 7.19
C GLU A 5 -8.12 -13.10 6.86
N ALA A 6 -6.86 -12.74 7.13
CA ALA A 6 -6.30 -11.44 6.76
C ALA A 6 -6.30 -11.23 5.24
N ILE A 7 -5.91 -12.24 4.46
CA ILE A 7 -5.94 -12.16 2.98
C ILE A 7 -7.38 -11.96 2.46
N ILE A 8 -8.36 -12.66 3.03
CA ILE A 8 -9.76 -12.55 2.61
C ILE A 8 -10.33 -11.18 2.97
N LYS A 9 -10.00 -10.65 4.14
CA LYS A 9 -10.47 -9.34 4.61
C LYS A 9 -9.74 -8.16 3.98
N ASN A 10 -8.55 -8.38 3.40
CA ASN A 10 -7.79 -7.32 2.76
C ASN A 10 -8.52 -6.81 1.52
N LYS A 11 -9.08 -5.62 1.65
CA LYS A 11 -9.81 -4.89 0.61
C LYS A 11 -9.19 -3.51 0.42
N ARG A 12 -9.51 -2.86 -0.69
CA ARG A 12 -9.20 -1.44 -0.90
C ARG A 12 -10.34 -0.60 -0.35
N PHE A 13 -10.00 0.35 0.52
CA PHE A 13 -10.94 1.28 1.12
C PHE A 13 -10.68 2.69 0.59
N ASN A 14 -11.73 3.42 0.29
CA ASN A 14 -11.66 4.74 -0.32
C ASN A 14 -12.14 5.85 0.62
N VAL A 15 -12.85 5.50 1.70
CA VAL A 15 -13.43 6.46 2.65
C VAL A 15 -13.09 6.03 4.07
N PHE A 16 -12.55 6.97 4.83
CA PHE A 16 -12.10 6.75 6.19
C PHE A 16 -12.94 7.53 7.19
N HIS A 17 -12.97 7.06 8.42
CA HIS A 17 -13.70 7.74 9.49
C HIS A 17 -12.91 8.97 9.95
N PRO A 18 -13.51 10.19 9.97
CA PRO A 18 -12.77 11.44 10.17
C PRO A 18 -12.12 11.58 11.55
N ASN A 19 -12.52 10.79 12.53
CA ASN A 19 -11.94 10.80 13.88
C ASN A 19 -11.07 9.57 14.14
N SER A 20 -10.69 8.85 13.08
CA SER A 20 -9.80 7.70 13.18
C SER A 20 -8.42 8.14 13.71
N SER A 21 -7.87 7.37 14.64
CA SER A 21 -6.53 7.59 15.17
C SER A 21 -5.81 6.26 15.32
N LEU A 22 -4.50 6.27 15.20
CA LEU A 22 -3.65 5.10 15.41
C LEU A 22 -2.77 5.32 16.64
N THR A 23 -2.58 4.25 17.40
CA THR A 23 -1.58 4.24 18.46
C THR A 23 -0.17 4.09 17.86
N LYS A 24 0.84 4.50 18.61
CA LYS A 24 2.24 4.29 18.22
C LYS A 24 2.56 2.81 18.05
N ASP A 25 1.99 1.94 18.86
CA ASP A 25 2.20 0.50 18.80
C ASP A 25 1.62 -0.09 17.52
N GLN A 26 0.44 0.34 17.07
CA GLN A 26 -0.14 -0.09 15.79
C GLN A 26 0.75 0.33 14.62
N ILE A 27 1.23 1.58 14.61
CA ILE A 27 2.15 2.08 13.58
C ILE A 27 3.45 1.24 13.59
N GLN A 28 4.02 1.01 14.76
CA GLN A 28 5.25 0.23 14.90
C GLN A 28 5.08 -1.22 14.42
N GLN A 29 3.95 -1.87 14.73
CA GLN A 29 3.66 -3.23 14.27
C GLN A 29 3.57 -3.29 12.74
N MET A 30 2.88 -2.35 12.10
CA MET A 30 2.77 -2.28 10.64
C MET A 30 4.14 -2.07 9.97
N LEU A 31 4.94 -1.14 10.49
CA LEU A 31 6.29 -0.87 9.96
C LEU A 31 7.25 -2.04 10.21
N ALA A 32 7.14 -2.75 11.33
CA ALA A 32 7.93 -3.95 11.59
C ALA A 32 7.62 -5.07 10.59
N CYS A 33 6.33 -5.25 10.22
CA CYS A 33 5.97 -6.20 9.17
C CYS A 33 6.55 -5.81 7.82
N ALA A 34 6.52 -4.53 7.48
CA ALA A 34 7.15 -4.03 6.26
C ALA A 34 8.67 -4.26 6.24
N GLN A 35 9.35 -4.00 7.36
CA GLN A 35 10.79 -4.22 7.51
C GLN A 35 11.21 -5.67 7.29
N LEU A 36 10.36 -6.63 7.68
CA LEU A 36 10.61 -8.07 7.54
C LEU A 36 10.27 -8.61 6.15
N ALA A 37 9.84 -7.77 5.22
CA ALA A 37 9.55 -8.21 3.86
C ALA A 37 10.82 -8.73 3.16
N PRO A 38 10.70 -9.82 2.36
CA PRO A 38 11.81 -10.27 1.53
C PRO A 38 12.21 -9.17 0.54
N SER A 39 13.51 -9.00 0.34
CA SER A 39 14.10 -7.97 -0.52
C SER A 39 14.94 -8.62 -1.61
N LEU A 40 14.93 -8.04 -2.81
CA LEU A 40 15.82 -8.39 -3.92
C LEU A 40 17.16 -7.69 -3.77
N SER A 41 17.17 -6.54 -3.10
CA SER A 41 18.34 -5.73 -2.84
C SER A 41 19.02 -6.17 -1.54
N GLU A 42 20.34 -6.04 -1.46
CA GLU A 42 21.09 -6.30 -0.20
C GLU A 42 20.73 -5.30 0.90
N ILE A 43 20.31 -4.08 0.50
CA ILE A 43 19.92 -2.99 1.40
C ILE A 43 18.54 -2.50 0.96
N GLN A 44 17.65 -2.26 1.92
CA GLN A 44 16.34 -1.69 1.67
C GLN A 44 16.46 -0.20 1.33
N ASN A 45 16.40 0.14 0.04
CA ASN A 45 16.52 1.50 -0.50
C ASN A 45 15.16 2.19 -0.63
N PHE A 46 14.33 2.07 0.40
CA PHE A 46 13.03 2.74 0.48
C PHE A 46 12.79 3.28 1.90
N ALA A 47 11.87 4.22 2.00
CA ALA A 47 11.46 4.82 3.27
C ALA A 47 9.95 5.07 3.28
N TYR A 48 9.41 5.33 4.45
CA TYR A 48 8.03 5.71 4.65
C TYR A 48 7.94 7.09 5.31
N ILE A 49 7.19 8.01 4.69
CA ILE A 49 6.82 9.28 5.33
C ILE A 49 5.43 9.13 5.90
N LEU A 50 5.29 9.28 7.21
CA LEU A 50 4.02 9.19 7.93
C LEU A 50 3.41 10.58 8.06
N VAL A 51 2.34 10.84 7.32
CA VAL A 51 1.63 12.11 7.32
C VAL A 51 0.43 12.02 8.25
N THR A 52 0.50 12.72 9.38
CA THR A 52 -0.57 12.83 10.38
C THR A 52 -1.15 14.24 10.47
N ASP A 53 -0.45 15.24 9.95
CA ASP A 53 -0.91 16.62 9.90
C ASP A 53 -2.15 16.74 9.02
N LYS A 54 -3.21 17.35 9.54
CA LYS A 54 -4.50 17.43 8.86
C LYS A 54 -4.42 18.26 7.57
N ILE A 55 -3.74 19.40 7.60
CA ILE A 55 -3.63 20.30 6.45
C ILE A 55 -2.84 19.59 5.33
N LEU A 56 -1.75 18.93 5.69
CA LEU A 56 -0.94 18.20 4.74
C LEU A 56 -1.70 17.02 4.12
N LYS A 57 -2.51 16.28 4.91
CA LYS A 57 -3.39 15.22 4.37
C LYS A 57 -4.42 15.77 3.38
N GLU A 58 -5.03 16.92 3.67
CA GLU A 58 -5.96 17.59 2.76
C GLU A 58 -5.27 18.02 1.46
N GLN A 59 -4.05 18.54 1.54
CA GLN A 59 -3.27 18.92 0.36
C GLN A 59 -2.89 17.70 -0.50
N ILE A 60 -2.50 16.59 0.12
CA ILE A 60 -2.21 15.33 -0.59
C ILE A 60 -3.47 14.78 -1.25
N ALA A 61 -4.61 14.79 -0.56
CA ALA A 61 -5.88 14.31 -1.09
C ALA A 61 -6.30 15.04 -2.37
N GLN A 62 -6.02 16.35 -2.47
CA GLN A 62 -6.29 17.16 -3.67
C GLN A 62 -5.43 16.78 -4.88
N LYS A 63 -4.33 16.05 -4.66
CA LYS A 63 -3.40 15.61 -5.72
C LYS A 63 -3.73 14.22 -6.28
N ILE A 64 -4.73 13.54 -5.75
CA ILE A 64 -5.16 12.24 -6.24
C ILE A 64 -6.08 12.43 -7.43
N SER A 65 -5.79 11.73 -8.53
CA SER A 65 -6.54 11.86 -9.79
C SER A 65 -7.98 11.33 -9.68
N ASN A 66 -8.22 10.35 -8.81
CA ASN A 66 -9.52 9.74 -8.63
C ASN A 66 -10.33 10.42 -7.50
N ASN A 67 -11.31 11.24 -7.88
CA ASN A 67 -12.17 11.99 -6.96
C ASN A 67 -13.11 11.13 -6.07
N LYS A 68 -13.20 9.82 -6.30
CA LYS A 68 -13.96 8.88 -5.46
C LYS A 68 -13.17 8.43 -4.22
N ILE A 69 -11.87 8.77 -4.16
CA ILE A 69 -10.99 8.40 -3.07
C ILE A 69 -10.85 9.62 -2.16
N ASN A 70 -11.36 9.53 -0.94
CA ASN A 70 -11.18 10.55 0.09
C ASN A 70 -10.28 10.03 1.20
N ILE A 71 -9.00 10.41 1.16
CA ILE A 71 -7.99 9.98 2.13
C ILE A 71 -7.67 11.05 3.17
N ALA A 72 -8.24 12.23 3.08
CA ALA A 72 -7.97 13.32 4.04
C ALA A 72 -8.36 12.92 5.47
N ASP A 73 -9.37 12.07 5.61
CA ASP A 73 -9.89 11.57 6.90
C ASP A 73 -9.16 10.31 7.40
N ALA A 74 -8.22 9.75 6.65
CA ALA A 74 -7.40 8.64 7.15
C ALA A 74 -6.64 9.04 8.43
N ALA A 75 -6.44 8.10 9.36
CA ALA A 75 -5.67 8.36 10.57
C ALA A 75 -4.23 8.75 10.24
N VAL A 76 -3.65 8.10 9.25
CA VAL A 76 -2.34 8.41 8.68
C VAL A 76 -2.35 8.16 7.18
N ILE A 77 -1.61 8.96 6.42
CA ILE A 77 -1.22 8.65 5.04
C ILE A 77 0.27 8.31 5.07
N ILE A 78 0.62 7.11 4.63
CA ILE A 78 2.02 6.70 4.52
C ILE A 78 2.43 6.85 3.06
N ALA A 79 3.36 7.77 2.78
CA ALA A 79 3.96 7.90 1.47
C ALA A 79 5.16 6.94 1.37
N VAL A 80 5.18 6.15 0.32
CA VAL A 80 6.23 5.18 0.01
C VAL A 80 7.26 5.87 -0.87
N VAL A 81 8.47 6.06 -0.34
CA VAL A 81 9.56 6.75 -1.02
C VAL A 81 10.65 5.75 -1.37
N VAL A 82 11.15 5.81 -2.58
CA VAL A 82 12.24 4.95 -3.07
C VAL A 82 13.35 5.78 -3.71
N ILE A 83 14.56 5.22 -3.74
CA ILE A 83 15.62 5.69 -4.64
C ILE A 83 15.32 5.11 -6.02
N ILE A 84 15.08 5.99 -7.00
CA ILE A 84 14.86 5.59 -8.39
C ILE A 84 16.19 5.30 -9.06
N ASP A 85 16.29 4.12 -9.66
CA ASP A 85 17.37 3.73 -10.57
C ASP A 85 16.75 3.45 -11.94
N GLU A 86 17.12 4.23 -12.96
CA GLU A 86 16.56 4.08 -14.31
C GLU A 86 16.87 2.71 -14.96
N ASN A 87 17.85 2.00 -14.43
CA ASN A 87 18.32 0.70 -14.98
C ASN A 87 17.87 -0.52 -14.14
N ASP A 88 17.30 -0.29 -12.94
CA ASP A 88 16.98 -1.37 -12.00
C ASP A 88 15.74 -1.06 -11.15
N ASP A 89 14.69 -1.84 -11.34
CA ASP A 89 13.42 -1.70 -10.59
C ASP A 89 13.42 -2.37 -9.20
N LYS A 90 14.53 -2.94 -8.75
CA LYS A 90 14.57 -3.70 -7.47
C LYS A 90 14.08 -2.89 -6.29
N ASN A 91 14.48 -1.62 -6.17
CA ASN A 91 14.07 -0.75 -5.07
C ASN A 91 12.55 -0.56 -5.05
N VAL A 92 11.94 -0.40 -6.24
CA VAL A 92 10.49 -0.27 -6.39
C VAL A 92 9.78 -1.58 -6.02
N ILE A 93 10.29 -2.73 -6.49
CA ILE A 93 9.74 -4.05 -6.18
C ILE A 93 9.83 -4.32 -4.68
N ASP A 94 10.96 -4.03 -4.04
CA ASP A 94 11.15 -4.20 -2.60
C ASP A 94 10.19 -3.32 -1.80
N ALA A 95 10.03 -2.05 -2.18
CA ALA A 95 9.12 -1.13 -1.52
C ALA A 95 7.65 -1.56 -1.64
N ILE A 96 7.23 -2.05 -2.82
CA ILE A 96 5.86 -2.57 -3.05
C ILE A 96 5.65 -3.85 -2.22
N THR A 97 6.64 -4.75 -2.18
CA THR A 97 6.56 -5.99 -1.40
C THR A 97 6.42 -5.70 0.09
N ALA A 98 7.24 -4.78 0.61
CA ALA A 98 7.17 -4.33 1.98
C ALA A 98 5.83 -3.63 2.30
N SER A 99 5.34 -2.80 1.38
CA SER A 99 4.06 -2.11 1.53
C SER A 99 2.87 -3.08 1.58
N ASN A 100 2.92 -4.19 0.84
CA ASN A 100 1.89 -5.24 0.95
C ASN A 100 1.87 -5.90 2.33
N GLN A 101 3.02 -6.15 2.94
CA GLN A 101 3.07 -6.69 4.32
C GLN A 101 2.54 -5.68 5.33
N LEU A 102 2.85 -4.39 5.17
CA LEU A 102 2.30 -3.31 5.98
C LEU A 102 0.76 -3.27 5.89
N ILE A 103 0.21 -3.35 4.69
CA ILE A 103 -1.24 -3.36 4.44
C ILE A 103 -1.91 -4.59 5.08
N LEU A 104 -1.30 -5.76 4.96
CA LEU A 104 -1.81 -6.96 5.63
C LEU A 104 -1.77 -6.83 7.16
N ALA A 105 -0.73 -6.23 7.71
CA ALA A 105 -0.65 -5.93 9.13
C ALA A 105 -1.76 -4.95 9.56
N ALA A 106 -2.05 -3.90 8.79
CA ALA A 106 -3.19 -3.01 9.03
C ALA A 106 -4.51 -3.80 9.07
N THR A 107 -4.71 -4.71 8.12
CA THR A 107 -5.91 -5.58 8.10
C THR A 107 -6.03 -6.44 9.36
N THR A 108 -4.92 -6.96 9.90
CA THR A 108 -4.95 -7.75 11.14
C THR A 108 -5.31 -6.93 12.37
N LEU A 109 -5.17 -5.61 12.29
CA LEU A 109 -5.55 -4.64 13.31
C LEU A 109 -6.97 -4.08 13.10
N ASP A 110 -7.76 -4.69 12.21
CA ASP A 110 -9.09 -4.26 11.78
C ASP A 110 -9.12 -2.83 11.20
N LEU A 111 -8.02 -2.40 10.57
CA LEU A 111 -7.88 -1.13 9.87
C LEU A 111 -8.06 -1.32 8.37
N GLY A 112 -8.73 -0.36 7.73
CA GLY A 112 -8.78 -0.27 6.28
C GLY A 112 -7.56 0.45 5.72
N SER A 113 -7.22 0.10 4.49
CA SER A 113 -6.13 0.72 3.74
C SER A 113 -6.40 0.71 2.24
N ASN A 114 -5.59 1.45 1.50
CA ASN A 114 -5.52 1.39 0.04
C ASN A 114 -4.06 1.60 -0.38
N PHE A 115 -3.70 1.17 -1.59
CA PHE A 115 -2.43 1.52 -2.23
C PHE A 115 -2.72 2.34 -3.48
N ILE A 116 -2.40 3.63 -3.45
CA ILE A 116 -2.73 4.60 -4.48
C ILE A 116 -1.45 4.99 -5.22
N VAL A 117 -1.47 4.84 -6.55
CA VAL A 117 -0.35 5.17 -7.45
C VAL A 117 -0.71 6.26 -8.45
N ASP A 118 -1.98 6.67 -8.52
CA ASP A 118 -2.49 7.66 -9.47
C ASP A 118 -2.66 9.00 -8.76
N PHE A 119 -1.59 9.79 -8.74
CA PHE A 119 -1.52 11.12 -8.13
C PHE A 119 -0.56 12.04 -8.90
N ASP A 120 -0.69 13.34 -8.66
CA ASP A 120 0.16 14.37 -9.25
C ASP A 120 1.58 14.34 -8.65
N GLU A 121 2.60 14.40 -9.50
CA GLU A 121 4.01 14.34 -9.08
C GLU A 121 4.44 15.48 -8.14
N SER A 122 3.66 16.57 -8.06
CA SER A 122 3.91 17.65 -7.09
C SER A 122 3.83 17.20 -5.63
N ILE A 123 3.38 15.96 -5.36
CA ILE A 123 3.49 15.33 -4.04
C ILE A 123 4.95 15.22 -3.58
N ASN A 124 5.89 14.98 -4.48
CA ASN A 124 7.32 14.99 -4.14
C ASN A 124 7.73 16.32 -3.52
N GLN A 125 7.35 17.43 -4.16
CA GLN A 125 7.65 18.79 -3.64
C GLN A 125 6.95 19.04 -2.30
N LEU A 126 5.69 18.63 -2.19
CA LEU A 126 4.88 18.79 -0.98
C LEU A 126 5.48 18.06 0.22
N LEU A 127 6.11 16.89 -0.01
CA LEU A 127 6.76 16.06 1.00
C LEU A 127 8.27 16.28 1.10
N MET A 128 8.82 17.27 0.40
CA MET A 128 10.27 17.59 0.36
C MET A 128 11.11 16.38 -0.08
N VAL A 129 10.58 15.58 -1.01
CA VAL A 129 11.28 14.46 -1.63
C VAL A 129 12.02 14.98 -2.85
N GLU A 130 13.35 14.92 -2.84
CA GLU A 130 14.22 15.56 -3.84
C GLU A 130 15.32 14.58 -4.31
N GLY A 131 16.02 14.97 -5.39
CA GLY A 131 17.12 14.21 -5.97
C GLY A 131 16.64 12.93 -6.63
N ASP A 132 17.31 11.82 -6.32
CA ASP A 132 17.00 10.50 -6.86
C ASP A 132 15.82 9.81 -6.11
N LEU A 133 15.24 10.50 -5.12
CA LEU A 133 14.10 10.00 -4.36
C LEU A 133 12.78 10.33 -5.07
N SER A 134 11.84 9.39 -5.01
CA SER A 134 10.47 9.62 -5.51
C SER A 134 9.43 8.92 -4.64
N VAL A 135 8.26 9.55 -4.51
CA VAL A 135 7.07 8.91 -3.96
C VAL A 135 6.45 8.02 -5.03
N ILE A 136 6.38 6.72 -4.77
CA ILE A 136 5.80 5.74 -5.71
C ILE A 136 4.40 5.28 -5.32
N GLY A 137 3.94 5.60 -4.12
CA GLY A 137 2.64 5.20 -3.63
C GLY A 137 2.23 5.92 -2.37
N LEU A 138 0.92 6.00 -2.15
CA LEU A 138 0.31 6.53 -0.94
C LEU A 138 -0.55 5.45 -0.31
N ILE A 139 -0.37 5.22 0.99
CA ILE A 139 -1.12 4.23 1.76
C ILE A 139 -1.90 4.98 2.87
N PRO A 140 -3.16 5.38 2.61
CA PRO A 140 -4.03 5.83 3.67
C PRO A 140 -4.40 4.66 4.57
N ILE A 141 -4.41 4.85 5.89
CA ILE A 141 -4.78 3.85 6.88
C ILE A 141 -5.66 4.48 7.96
N GLY A 142 -6.70 3.76 8.35
CA GLY A 142 -7.61 4.19 9.41
C GLY A 142 -8.83 3.29 9.55
N GLU A 143 -9.73 3.64 10.45
CA GLU A 143 -11.06 3.06 10.49
C GLU A 143 -11.83 3.47 9.23
N THR A 144 -12.66 2.58 8.70
CA THR A 144 -13.35 2.80 7.43
C THR A 144 -14.86 2.90 7.61
N THR A 145 -15.51 3.63 6.73
CA THR A 145 -16.96 3.81 6.69
C THR A 145 -17.62 3.12 5.50
N ASP A 146 -16.82 2.58 4.60
CA ASP A 146 -17.29 1.81 3.44
C ASP A 146 -17.03 0.30 3.60
N GLU A 147 -17.62 -0.52 2.73
CA GLU A 147 -17.46 -1.98 2.75
C GLU A 147 -16.12 -2.43 2.13
N GLY A 148 -15.36 -1.51 1.58
CA GLY A 148 -14.16 -1.80 0.81
C GLY A 148 -14.46 -2.54 -0.51
N TYR A 149 -13.48 -2.54 -1.41
CA TYR A 149 -13.60 -3.09 -2.75
C TYR A 149 -12.50 -4.13 -3.01
N GLN A 150 -12.91 -5.29 -3.52
CA GLN A 150 -12.00 -6.27 -4.12
C GLN A 150 -12.30 -6.32 -5.62
N GLY A 151 -11.32 -6.02 -6.46
CA GLY A 151 -11.45 -6.17 -7.91
C GLY A 151 -11.84 -7.59 -8.31
N LEU A 152 -12.38 -7.73 -9.52
CA LEU A 152 -12.68 -9.04 -10.10
C LEU A 152 -11.43 -9.92 -10.08
N LYS A 153 -11.58 -11.16 -9.61
CA LYS A 153 -10.50 -12.15 -9.55
C LYS A 153 -10.68 -13.13 -10.69
N ARG A 154 -9.59 -13.45 -11.37
CA ARG A 154 -9.55 -14.57 -12.30
C ARG A 154 -9.66 -15.87 -11.52
N SER A 155 -10.17 -16.94 -12.17
CA SER A 155 -10.15 -18.26 -11.56
C SER A 155 -8.69 -18.74 -11.38
N ILE A 156 -8.45 -19.62 -10.41
CA ILE A 156 -7.11 -20.18 -10.18
C ILE A 156 -6.62 -20.92 -11.42
N SER A 157 -7.53 -21.62 -12.12
CA SER A 157 -7.23 -22.30 -13.38
C SER A 157 -6.79 -21.37 -14.52
N ASP A 158 -7.09 -20.07 -14.43
CA ASP A 158 -6.62 -19.07 -15.39
C ASP A 158 -5.32 -18.38 -14.98
N LEU A 159 -4.78 -18.72 -13.81
CA LEU A 159 -3.54 -18.17 -13.26
C LEU A 159 -2.38 -19.18 -13.27
N ALA A 160 -2.67 -20.48 -13.40
CA ALA A 160 -1.67 -21.52 -13.30
C ALA A 160 -1.50 -22.29 -14.62
N PHE A 161 -0.25 -22.44 -15.03
CA PHE A 161 0.13 -23.12 -16.26
C PHE A 161 1.23 -24.15 -15.97
N HIS A 162 1.26 -25.23 -16.77
CA HIS A 162 2.21 -26.32 -16.63
C HIS A 162 3.32 -26.21 -17.68
N ASN A 163 4.53 -25.95 -17.24
CA ASN A 163 5.76 -25.83 -18.03
C ASN A 163 5.81 -24.65 -19.04
N ASN A 164 4.68 -24.20 -19.59
CA ASN A 164 4.58 -23.10 -20.56
C ASN A 164 3.21 -22.43 -20.46
N ILE A 165 3.06 -21.25 -21.09
CA ILE A 165 1.83 -20.43 -21.01
C ILE A 165 0.64 -21.03 -21.80
N GLU A 166 0.87 -21.99 -22.68
CA GLU A 166 -0.16 -22.60 -23.53
C GLU A 166 -0.89 -23.76 -22.83
N THR A 167 -0.25 -24.38 -21.85
CA THR A 167 -0.78 -25.57 -21.15
C THR A 167 -1.27 -25.20 -19.77
N LYS A 168 -2.59 -25.13 -19.58
CA LYS A 168 -3.17 -24.86 -18.25
C LYS A 168 -2.84 -25.99 -17.28
N PHE A 169 -2.55 -25.61 -16.02
CA PHE A 169 -2.35 -26.58 -14.94
C PHE A 169 -3.69 -27.24 -14.58
N SER A 170 -3.73 -28.58 -14.55
CA SER A 170 -4.90 -29.32 -14.08
C SER A 170 -4.79 -29.55 -12.58
N PHE A 171 -5.84 -29.18 -11.85
CA PHE A 171 -6.00 -29.47 -10.43
C PHE A 171 -6.75 -30.79 -10.18
N ASP A 172 -7.29 -31.40 -11.23
CA ASP A 172 -7.93 -32.69 -11.18
C ASP A 172 -6.85 -33.78 -11.21
N LYS A 173 -7.00 -34.79 -10.34
CA LYS A 173 -6.13 -35.96 -10.31
C LYS A 173 -6.61 -37.00 -11.30
#